data_24a266f68744ab8c9100f82b7e045e70
#
_entry.id   24a266f68744ab8c9100f82b7e045e70
#
_cell.length_a   1.000
_cell.length_b   1.000
_cell.length_c   1.000
_cell.angle_alpha   90.00
_cell.angle_beta   90.00
_cell.angle_gamma   90.00
#
_symmetry.space_group_name_H-M   'P 1'
#
loop_
_entity.id
_entity.type
_entity.pdbx_description
1 polymer ?
#
loop_
_entity_poly.entity_id
_entity_poly.type
_entity_poly.pdbx_seq_one_letter_code
_entity_poly.pdbx_strand_id
1 'polypeptide(L)'
;MYYIGDTGETFTPEIVLGSGCEGKVYYKEDTNEAVKIQYNEINKITSLSEESALRLCNIPTNYILLPRRLVYDENGKYLGYTTTYIPKNKEIEELDVQKYTLKTLTAILIRLYKDAYEVSKYGLCINDVLSDGNYIFNGSYYLIDPGLYYFSDKDKEEILKENISKINTFINYTILWDRIQEIQNKLIERGSNYTICDYLKDEAKEDETLIGLIRRKVK
;
A
#
# COMPACT_ATOMS: atom_id res chain seq x y z
N MET A 1 -8.17 -9.61 -27.18
CA MET A 1 -7.05 -10.47 -26.71
C MET A 1 -5.91 -9.54 -26.37
N TYR A 2 -5.21 -9.76 -25.27
CA TYR A 2 -4.06 -8.96 -24.83
C TYR A 2 -2.81 -9.82 -24.81
N TYR A 3 -1.65 -9.20 -24.94
CA TYR A 3 -0.34 -9.86 -24.97
C TYR A 3 0.46 -9.41 -23.72
N ILE A 4 1.09 -10.33 -23.04
CA ILE A 4 1.84 -10.07 -21.80
C ILE A 4 3.33 -10.24 -22.02
N GLY A 5 4.08 -9.16 -21.81
CA GLY A 5 5.53 -9.14 -21.96
C GLY A 5 6.01 -9.53 -23.37
N ASP A 6 7.27 -9.91 -23.45
CA ASP A 6 7.92 -10.31 -24.70
C ASP A 6 7.74 -11.81 -25.00
N THR A 7 7.00 -12.54 -24.19
CA THR A 7 6.88 -14.01 -24.27
C THR A 7 5.84 -14.49 -25.25
N GLY A 8 5.02 -13.60 -25.81
CA GLY A 8 3.87 -13.97 -26.64
C GLY A 8 2.71 -14.61 -25.88
N GLU A 9 2.77 -14.60 -24.55
CA GLU A 9 1.68 -15.06 -23.70
C GLU A 9 0.45 -14.18 -23.91
N THR A 10 -0.71 -14.79 -24.09
CA THR A 10 -1.98 -14.10 -24.31
C THR A 10 -2.84 -14.11 -23.05
N PHE A 11 -3.67 -13.07 -22.93
CA PHE A 11 -4.61 -12.93 -21.83
C PHE A 11 -5.98 -12.51 -22.37
N THR A 12 -7.03 -13.22 -21.97
CA THR A 12 -8.43 -12.84 -22.19
C THR A 12 -9.03 -12.44 -20.85
N PRO A 13 -9.49 -11.18 -20.69
CA PRO A 13 -10.02 -10.71 -19.43
C PRO A 13 -11.42 -11.29 -19.16
N GLU A 14 -11.54 -12.16 -18.18
CA GLU A 14 -12.80 -12.79 -17.79
C GLU A 14 -13.25 -12.37 -16.40
N ILE A 15 -12.37 -12.41 -15.41
CA ILE A 15 -12.68 -12.14 -14.01
C ILE A 15 -12.25 -10.73 -13.66
N VAL A 16 -13.22 -9.84 -13.40
CA VAL A 16 -12.97 -8.46 -12.96
C VAL A 16 -12.76 -8.44 -11.45
N LEU A 17 -11.61 -7.94 -11.00
CA LEU A 17 -11.29 -7.69 -9.59
C LEU A 17 -11.77 -6.32 -9.10
N GLY A 18 -11.75 -5.33 -9.99
CA GLY A 18 -12.18 -3.98 -9.70
C GLY A 18 -12.08 -3.05 -10.90
N SER A 19 -12.71 -1.89 -10.80
CA SER A 19 -12.60 -0.82 -11.78
C SER A 19 -12.54 0.53 -11.08
N GLY A 20 -11.72 1.43 -11.59
CA GLY A 20 -11.56 2.80 -11.11
C GLY A 20 -11.59 3.80 -12.26
N CYS A 21 -11.22 5.05 -11.99
CA CYS A 21 -11.17 6.11 -13.00
C CYS A 21 -10.05 5.89 -14.04
N GLU A 22 -9.00 5.14 -13.70
CA GLU A 22 -7.81 4.95 -14.55
C GLU A 22 -7.86 3.68 -15.39
N GLY A 23 -8.68 2.69 -15.02
CA GLY A 23 -8.70 1.41 -15.71
C GLY A 23 -9.49 0.33 -14.99
N LYS A 24 -9.35 -0.88 -15.49
CA LYS A 24 -9.91 -2.09 -14.89
C LYS A 24 -8.80 -3.05 -14.49
N VAL A 25 -9.04 -3.77 -13.42
CA VAL A 25 -8.14 -4.82 -12.92
C VAL A 25 -8.83 -6.16 -13.06
N TYR A 26 -8.14 -7.12 -13.65
CA TYR A 26 -8.62 -8.47 -13.90
C TYR A 26 -7.75 -9.48 -13.18
N TYR A 27 -8.32 -10.64 -12.87
CA TYR A 27 -7.58 -11.78 -12.35
C TYR A 27 -7.14 -12.68 -13.49
N LYS A 28 -5.87 -13.02 -13.51
CA LYS A 28 -5.26 -14.00 -14.40
C LYS A 28 -4.95 -15.25 -13.59
N GLU A 29 -5.79 -16.27 -13.74
CA GLU A 29 -5.83 -17.45 -12.86
C GLU A 29 -4.58 -18.34 -13.02
N ASP A 30 -4.16 -18.58 -14.26
CA ASP A 30 -3.04 -19.47 -14.60
C ASP A 30 -1.68 -19.03 -14.02
N THR A 31 -1.48 -17.71 -13.85
CA THR A 31 -0.25 -17.16 -13.26
C THR A 31 -0.46 -16.55 -11.89
N ASN A 32 -1.70 -16.52 -11.39
CA ASN A 32 -2.09 -15.87 -10.13
C ASN A 32 -1.66 -14.40 -10.06
N GLU A 33 -1.96 -13.66 -11.13
CA GLU A 33 -1.63 -12.24 -11.25
C GLU A 33 -2.89 -11.37 -11.33
N ALA A 34 -2.76 -10.13 -10.89
CA ALA A 34 -3.69 -9.06 -11.21
C ALA A 34 -3.20 -8.32 -12.45
N VAL A 35 -4.09 -8.06 -13.41
CA VAL A 35 -3.79 -7.40 -14.68
C VAL A 35 -4.55 -6.09 -14.74
N LYS A 36 -3.85 -4.96 -14.63
CA LYS A 36 -4.45 -3.61 -14.79
C LYS A 36 -4.39 -3.21 -16.25
N ILE A 37 -5.56 -2.96 -16.85
CA ILE A 37 -5.72 -2.39 -18.18
C ILE A 37 -6.17 -0.94 -18.02
N GLN A 38 -5.37 -0.01 -18.49
CA GLN A 38 -5.60 1.42 -18.40
C GLN A 38 -6.56 1.89 -19.49
N TYR A 39 -7.41 2.89 -19.20
CA TYR A 39 -8.27 3.50 -20.20
C TYR A 39 -7.48 4.44 -21.13
N ASN A 40 -7.65 4.30 -22.42
CA ASN A 40 -6.92 5.07 -23.42
C ASN A 40 -7.23 6.59 -23.42
N GLU A 41 -8.35 7.00 -22.84
CA GLU A 41 -8.91 8.36 -23.01
C GLU A 41 -8.83 9.23 -21.75
N ILE A 42 -8.47 8.66 -20.60
CA ILE A 42 -8.55 9.36 -19.32
C ILE A 42 -7.14 9.71 -18.83
N ASN A 43 -6.93 11.00 -18.65
CA ASN A 43 -5.82 11.65 -17.93
C ASN A 43 -4.46 10.96 -18.01
N LYS A 44 -3.68 11.32 -19.02
CA LYS A 44 -2.24 11.00 -19.12
C LYS A 44 -1.41 11.38 -17.89
N ILE A 45 -2.01 12.06 -16.91
CA ILE A 45 -1.35 12.54 -15.69
C ILE A 45 -1.28 11.44 -14.62
N THR A 46 -2.29 10.58 -14.54
CA THR A 46 -2.39 9.55 -13.50
C THR A 46 -2.10 8.13 -14.00
N SER A 47 -2.14 7.92 -15.31
CA SER A 47 -1.83 6.61 -15.90
C SER A 47 -0.33 6.39 -15.99
N LEU A 48 0.11 5.21 -15.59
CA LEU A 48 1.52 4.81 -15.66
C LEU A 48 1.97 4.67 -17.11
N SER A 49 2.98 5.42 -17.52
CA SER A 49 3.56 5.30 -18.87
C SER A 49 4.29 3.97 -19.05
N GLU A 50 4.45 3.52 -20.29
CA GLU A 50 5.21 2.31 -20.62
C GLU A 50 6.63 2.36 -20.08
N GLU A 51 7.33 3.49 -20.28
CA GLU A 51 8.69 3.69 -19.80
C GLU A 51 8.76 3.57 -18.26
N SER A 52 7.86 4.23 -17.55
CA SER A 52 7.79 4.15 -16.09
C SER A 52 7.47 2.75 -15.62
N ALA A 53 6.51 2.08 -16.24
CA ALA A 53 6.13 0.72 -15.91
C ALA A 53 7.30 -0.26 -16.11
N LEU A 54 8.04 -0.13 -17.21
CA LEU A 54 9.22 -0.95 -17.49
C LEU A 54 10.32 -0.76 -16.44
N ARG A 55 10.55 0.49 -16.01
CA ARG A 55 11.52 0.77 -14.92
C ARG A 55 11.08 0.12 -13.61
N LEU A 56 9.77 0.17 -13.30
CA LEU A 56 9.21 -0.42 -12.08
C LEU A 56 9.29 -1.95 -12.06
N CYS A 57 9.18 -2.63 -13.20
CA CYS A 57 9.29 -4.09 -13.30
C CYS A 57 10.60 -4.64 -12.73
N ASN A 58 11.65 -3.85 -12.70
CA ASN A 58 12.98 -4.26 -12.24
C ASN A 58 13.23 -4.04 -10.74
N ILE A 59 12.25 -3.49 -10.00
CA ILE A 59 12.40 -3.19 -8.58
C ILE A 59 11.79 -4.32 -7.74
N PRO A 60 12.60 -5.06 -6.96
CA PRO A 60 12.12 -6.19 -6.17
C PRO A 60 11.39 -5.69 -4.90
N THR A 61 10.08 -5.84 -4.89
CA THR A 61 9.22 -5.51 -3.74
C THR A 61 8.21 -6.61 -3.48
N ASN A 62 7.68 -6.70 -2.24
CA ASN A 62 6.71 -7.70 -1.84
C ASN A 62 5.40 -7.10 -1.32
N TYR A 63 5.44 -5.91 -0.73
CA TYR A 63 4.32 -5.23 -0.06
C TYR A 63 3.98 -3.87 -0.70
N ILE A 64 4.90 -3.31 -1.47
CA ILE A 64 4.64 -2.24 -2.42
C ILE A 64 4.52 -2.91 -3.79
N LEU A 65 3.28 -3.16 -4.24
CA LEU A 65 3.05 -3.95 -5.44
C LEU A 65 3.32 -3.12 -6.70
N LEU A 66 4.44 -3.40 -7.33
CA LEU A 66 4.88 -2.76 -8.57
C LEU A 66 4.54 -3.62 -9.79
N PRO A 67 4.56 -3.06 -11.00
CA PRO A 67 4.47 -3.80 -12.25
C PRO A 67 5.49 -4.93 -12.31
N ARG A 68 5.09 -6.07 -12.86
CA ARG A 68 5.95 -7.25 -13.09
C ARG A 68 6.20 -7.47 -14.57
N ARG A 69 5.17 -7.33 -15.39
CA ARG A 69 5.21 -7.50 -16.85
C ARG A 69 4.29 -6.48 -17.50
N LEU A 70 4.63 -6.02 -18.68
CA LEU A 70 3.81 -5.08 -19.44
C LEU A 70 2.72 -5.83 -20.24
N VAL A 71 1.64 -5.12 -20.54
CA VAL A 71 0.51 -5.66 -21.30
C VAL A 71 0.27 -4.79 -22.53
N TYR A 72 0.09 -5.45 -23.67
CA TYR A 72 -0.05 -4.82 -24.97
C TYR A 72 -1.31 -5.29 -25.70
N ASP A 73 -1.77 -4.51 -26.66
CA ASP A 73 -2.77 -4.95 -27.64
C ASP A 73 -2.13 -5.74 -28.81
N GLU A 74 -2.95 -6.15 -29.76
CA GLU A 74 -2.55 -6.86 -30.98
C GLU A 74 -1.63 -6.06 -31.90
N ASN A 75 -1.59 -4.74 -31.75
CA ASN A 75 -0.75 -3.83 -32.53
C ASN A 75 0.54 -3.45 -31.80
N GLY A 76 0.81 -4.04 -30.63
CA GLY A 76 1.96 -3.74 -29.79
C GLY A 76 1.84 -2.42 -29.02
N LYS A 77 0.64 -1.87 -28.87
CA LYS A 77 0.41 -0.66 -28.07
C LYS A 77 0.32 -1.04 -26.60
N TYR A 78 1.09 -0.36 -25.75
CA TYR A 78 1.03 -0.52 -24.30
C TYR A 78 -0.37 -0.19 -23.75
N LEU A 79 -0.92 -1.07 -22.94
CA LEU A 79 -2.24 -0.93 -22.33
C LEU A 79 -2.21 -0.97 -20.81
N GLY A 80 -1.16 -1.51 -20.20
CA GLY A 80 -1.09 -1.68 -18.76
C GLY A 80 -0.05 -2.68 -18.32
N TYR A 81 -0.27 -3.30 -17.16
CA TYR A 81 0.73 -4.16 -16.54
C TYR A 81 0.10 -5.28 -15.70
N THR A 82 0.91 -6.30 -15.43
CA THR A 82 0.58 -7.30 -14.40
C THR A 82 1.25 -6.97 -13.09
N THR A 83 0.65 -7.40 -11.98
CA THR A 83 1.25 -7.37 -10.66
C THR A 83 0.84 -8.62 -9.88
N THR A 84 1.41 -8.83 -8.69
CA THR A 84 1.01 -9.92 -7.80
C THR A 84 -0.46 -9.76 -7.42
N TYR A 85 -1.24 -10.83 -7.57
CA TYR A 85 -2.60 -10.86 -7.05
C TYR A 85 -2.60 -11.07 -5.54
N ILE A 86 -3.29 -10.20 -4.83
CA ILE A 86 -3.55 -10.35 -3.41
C ILE A 86 -5.06 -10.55 -3.24
N PRO A 87 -5.51 -11.71 -2.77
CA PRO A 87 -6.93 -11.94 -2.53
C PRO A 87 -7.43 -10.98 -1.44
N LYS A 88 -8.52 -10.26 -1.73
CA LYS A 88 -9.21 -9.48 -0.71
C LYS A 88 -9.83 -10.45 0.30
N ASN A 89 -9.47 -10.33 1.54
CA ASN A 89 -10.16 -11.02 2.61
C ASN A 89 -11.29 -10.13 3.11
N LYS A 90 -12.52 -10.43 2.70
CA LYS A 90 -13.72 -9.65 3.06
C LYS A 90 -13.98 -9.58 4.57
N GLU A 91 -13.53 -10.59 5.31
CA GLU A 91 -13.65 -10.61 6.77
C GLU A 91 -12.74 -9.59 7.46
N ILE A 92 -11.81 -9.01 6.70
CA ILE A 92 -10.78 -8.11 7.23
C ILE A 92 -11.15 -6.63 7.03
N GLU A 93 -12.08 -6.29 6.13
CA GLU A 93 -12.61 -4.93 6.01
C GLU A 93 -13.36 -4.48 7.28
N GLU A 94 -13.81 -5.44 8.10
CA GLU A 94 -14.42 -5.22 9.42
C GLU A 94 -13.45 -5.44 10.60
N LEU A 95 -12.16 -5.64 10.33
CA LEU A 95 -11.21 -5.90 11.40
C LEU A 95 -11.04 -4.64 12.25
N ASP A 96 -11.61 -4.75 13.43
CA ASP A 96 -11.28 -3.89 14.54
C ASP A 96 -9.77 -3.87 14.76
N VAL A 97 -9.13 -2.83 14.22
CA VAL A 97 -7.69 -2.60 14.32
C VAL A 97 -7.23 -2.63 15.78
N GLN A 98 -8.16 -2.46 16.72
CA GLN A 98 -7.94 -2.58 18.14
C GLN A 98 -7.46 -3.97 18.56
N LYS A 99 -7.73 -5.00 17.77
CA LYS A 99 -7.31 -6.39 18.03
C LYS A 99 -5.89 -6.70 17.58
N TYR A 100 -5.25 -5.82 16.82
CA TYR A 100 -3.86 -6.06 16.43
C TYR A 100 -2.92 -5.96 17.62
N THR A 101 -2.15 -7.03 17.78
CA THR A 101 -1.06 -6.99 18.72
C THR A 101 0.05 -6.08 18.18
N LEU A 102 0.80 -5.54 19.07
CA LEU A 102 1.99 -4.79 18.82
C LEU A 102 2.97 -5.49 17.89
N LYS A 103 3.15 -6.80 18.11
CA LYS A 103 4.00 -7.65 17.28
C LYS A 103 3.53 -7.67 15.82
N THR A 104 2.23 -7.76 15.61
CA THR A 104 1.62 -7.74 14.26
C THR A 104 1.86 -6.40 13.59
N LEU A 105 1.59 -5.28 14.27
CA LEU A 105 1.82 -3.94 13.72
C LEU A 105 3.29 -3.68 13.41
N THR A 106 4.20 -4.09 14.30
CA THR A 106 5.63 -4.00 14.06
C THR A 106 6.05 -4.81 12.84
N ALA A 107 5.52 -6.01 12.67
CA ALA A 107 5.82 -6.84 11.51
C ALA A 107 5.32 -6.20 10.21
N ILE A 108 4.13 -5.61 10.19
CA ILE A 108 3.58 -4.87 9.05
C ILE A 108 4.48 -3.69 8.67
N LEU A 109 4.86 -2.86 9.65
CA LEU A 109 5.74 -1.72 9.44
C LEU A 109 7.11 -2.12 8.91
N ILE A 110 7.74 -3.15 9.48
CA ILE A 110 9.04 -3.65 9.02
C ILE A 110 8.97 -4.09 7.55
N ARG A 111 7.89 -4.73 7.12
CA ARG A 111 7.69 -5.17 5.74
C ARG A 111 7.63 -3.99 4.78
N LEU A 112 6.78 -3.00 5.08
CA LEU A 112 6.67 -1.78 4.27
C LEU A 112 7.97 -0.97 4.24
N TYR A 113 8.68 -0.86 5.38
CA TYR A 113 9.96 -0.14 5.43
C TYR A 113 11.08 -0.84 4.65
N LYS A 114 11.09 -2.17 4.62
CA LYS A 114 12.03 -2.91 3.77
C LYS A 114 11.80 -2.59 2.29
N ASP A 115 10.54 -2.61 1.86
CA ASP A 115 10.22 -2.25 0.47
C ASP A 115 10.50 -0.76 0.20
N ALA A 116 10.22 0.15 1.13
CA ALA A 116 10.60 1.55 1.02
C ALA A 116 12.11 1.74 0.83
N TYR A 117 12.91 0.98 1.56
CA TYR A 117 14.36 0.96 1.39
C TYR A 117 14.77 0.43 0.01
N GLU A 118 14.14 -0.66 -0.45
CA GLU A 118 14.42 -1.20 -1.79
C GLU A 118 14.08 -0.18 -2.88
N VAL A 119 12.87 0.38 -2.90
CA VAL A 119 12.47 1.34 -3.94
C VAL A 119 13.35 2.60 -3.92
N SER A 120 13.82 3.03 -2.74
CA SER A 120 14.71 4.19 -2.62
C SER A 120 16.07 3.99 -3.30
N LYS A 121 16.56 2.76 -3.40
CA LYS A 121 17.81 2.45 -4.13
C LYS A 121 17.70 2.74 -5.62
N TYR A 122 16.49 2.70 -6.15
CA TYR A 122 16.19 2.95 -7.56
C TYR A 122 15.71 4.37 -7.83
N GLY A 123 15.75 5.24 -6.82
CA GLY A 123 15.29 6.62 -6.95
C GLY A 123 13.76 6.76 -6.95
N LEU A 124 13.00 5.73 -6.54
CA LEU A 124 11.54 5.76 -6.58
C LEU A 124 10.94 6.35 -5.31
N CYS A 125 10.13 7.38 -5.49
CA CYS A 125 9.28 7.99 -4.47
C CYS A 125 7.87 7.40 -4.56
N ILE A 126 7.38 6.82 -3.46
CA ILE A 126 5.99 6.38 -3.35
C ILE A 126 5.07 7.58 -3.13
N ASN A 127 3.86 7.53 -3.66
CA ASN A 127 2.89 8.60 -3.50
C ASN A 127 1.46 8.04 -3.48
N ASP A 128 0.48 8.89 -3.13
CA ASP A 128 -0.95 8.56 -3.15
C ASP A 128 -1.35 7.27 -2.40
N VAL A 129 -0.72 7.05 -1.25
CA VAL A 129 -0.93 5.84 -0.44
C VAL A 129 -2.20 5.89 0.41
N LEU A 130 -2.88 7.05 0.50
CA LEU A 130 -4.07 7.26 1.32
C LEU A 130 -5.39 7.17 0.54
N SER A 131 -5.34 7.21 -0.79
CA SER A 131 -6.54 7.14 -1.62
C SER A 131 -7.21 5.78 -1.48
N ASP A 132 -8.52 5.80 -1.37
CA ASP A 132 -9.33 4.59 -1.32
C ASP A 132 -9.06 3.71 -2.55
N GLY A 133 -8.76 2.45 -2.31
CA GLY A 133 -8.42 1.51 -3.35
C GLY A 133 -6.92 1.40 -3.68
N ASN A 134 -6.05 2.21 -3.05
CA ASN A 134 -4.59 2.14 -3.26
C ASN A 134 -3.88 1.22 -2.26
N TYR A 135 -4.63 0.48 -1.46
CA TYR A 135 -4.09 -0.55 -0.59
C TYR A 135 -5.03 -1.74 -0.43
N ILE A 136 -4.45 -2.88 -0.10
CA ILE A 136 -5.18 -4.11 0.25
C ILE A 136 -4.65 -4.60 1.58
N PHE A 137 -5.54 -5.09 2.43
CA PHE A 137 -5.16 -5.82 3.63
C PHE A 137 -5.47 -7.31 3.46
N ASN A 138 -4.46 -8.15 3.68
CA ASN A 138 -4.61 -9.61 3.78
C ASN A 138 -3.54 -10.16 4.74
N GLY A 139 -3.76 -9.98 6.05
CA GLY A 139 -2.77 -10.32 7.09
C GLY A 139 -1.51 -9.43 7.08
N SER A 140 -1.38 -8.57 6.07
CA SER A 140 -0.43 -7.45 5.97
C SER A 140 -1.05 -6.37 5.07
N TYR A 141 -0.51 -5.15 5.12
CA TYR A 141 -0.87 -4.14 4.14
C TYR A 141 -0.01 -4.27 2.89
N TYR A 142 -0.65 -4.15 1.76
CA TYR A 142 -0.07 -4.10 0.44
C TYR A 142 -0.45 -2.77 -0.19
N LEU A 143 0.53 -1.94 -0.50
CA LEU A 143 0.31 -0.72 -1.27
C LEU A 143 0.23 -1.11 -2.75
N ILE A 144 -0.84 -0.68 -3.41
CA ILE A 144 -1.13 -0.99 -4.81
C ILE A 144 -1.25 0.32 -5.58
N ASP A 145 -1.41 0.21 -6.88
CA ASP A 145 -1.60 1.33 -7.80
C ASP A 145 -0.45 2.37 -7.79
N PRO A 146 0.69 2.05 -8.43
CA PRO A 146 1.84 2.93 -8.53
C PRO A 146 1.69 4.07 -9.54
N GLY A 147 0.48 4.39 -10.01
CA GLY A 147 0.22 5.37 -11.07
C GLY A 147 0.81 6.76 -10.79
N LEU A 148 0.84 7.18 -9.54
CA LEU A 148 1.39 8.47 -9.10
C LEU A 148 2.78 8.36 -8.45
N TYR A 149 3.43 7.20 -8.49
CA TYR A 149 4.82 7.07 -8.06
C TYR A 149 5.74 7.73 -9.09
N TYR A 150 6.83 8.31 -8.63
CA TYR A 150 7.74 9.04 -9.51
C TYR A 150 9.20 8.78 -9.17
N PHE A 151 10.06 8.86 -10.17
CA PHE A 151 11.50 8.79 -10.00
C PHE A 151 12.07 10.17 -9.69
N SER A 152 12.99 10.24 -8.73
CA SER A 152 13.62 11.46 -8.25
C SER A 152 15.14 11.34 -8.35
N ASP A 153 15.80 12.45 -8.64
CA ASP A 153 17.27 12.56 -8.66
C ASP A 153 17.88 12.89 -7.28
N LYS A 154 17.03 12.98 -6.22
CA LYS A 154 17.48 13.13 -4.83
C LYS A 154 18.35 11.96 -4.42
N ASP A 155 19.17 12.15 -3.40
CA ASP A 155 19.92 11.04 -2.86
C ASP A 155 19.00 9.97 -2.21
N LYS A 156 19.50 8.75 -2.11
CA LYS A 156 18.77 7.60 -1.59
C LYS A 156 18.22 7.84 -0.17
N GLU A 157 18.98 8.54 0.67
CA GLU A 157 18.62 8.77 2.07
C GLU A 157 17.43 9.76 2.17
N GLU A 158 17.40 10.78 1.30
CA GLU A 158 16.28 11.72 1.21
C GLU A 158 15.02 11.02 0.72
N ILE A 159 15.14 10.23 -0.35
CA ILE A 159 14.03 9.44 -0.89
C ILE A 159 13.49 8.46 0.16
N LEU A 160 14.38 7.77 0.89
CA LEU A 160 13.99 6.85 1.95
C LEU A 160 13.22 7.56 3.06
N LYS A 161 13.65 8.75 3.48
CA LYS A 161 12.95 9.56 4.49
C LYS A 161 11.55 9.94 4.00
N GLU A 162 11.42 10.36 2.74
CA GLU A 162 10.13 10.69 2.14
C GLU A 162 9.20 9.47 2.09
N ASN A 163 9.70 8.33 1.63
CA ASN A 163 8.95 7.09 1.56
C ASN A 163 8.49 6.60 2.95
N ILE A 164 9.37 6.65 3.94
CA ILE A 164 9.02 6.32 5.33
C ILE A 164 7.96 7.29 5.86
N SER A 165 8.08 8.59 5.57
CA SER A 165 7.08 9.58 5.98
C SER A 165 5.70 9.29 5.38
N LYS A 166 5.64 8.90 4.11
CA LYS A 166 4.38 8.49 3.45
C LYS A 166 3.77 7.25 4.09
N ILE A 167 4.59 6.23 4.37
CA ILE A 167 4.14 5.01 5.07
C ILE A 167 3.64 5.34 6.48
N ASN A 168 4.34 6.19 7.23
CA ASN A 168 3.91 6.61 8.56
C ASN A 168 2.58 7.35 8.51
N THR A 169 2.41 8.24 7.53
CA THR A 169 1.14 8.93 7.30
C THR A 169 0.02 7.93 7.01
N PHE A 170 0.27 6.96 6.11
CA PHE A 170 -0.67 5.88 5.80
C PHE A 170 -1.08 5.10 7.06
N ILE A 171 -0.12 4.65 7.86
CA ILE A 171 -0.39 3.91 9.11
C ILE A 171 -1.17 4.75 10.11
N ASN A 172 -0.83 6.03 10.27
CA ASN A 172 -1.55 6.92 11.17
C ASN A 172 -3.03 7.07 10.78
N TYR A 173 -3.31 7.24 9.50
CA TYR A 173 -4.68 7.45 9.02
C TYR A 173 -5.49 6.15 8.92
N THR A 174 -4.87 5.03 8.58
CA THR A 174 -5.61 3.77 8.37
C THR A 174 -5.69 2.89 9.62
N ILE A 175 -4.68 2.94 10.49
CA ILE A 175 -4.59 2.04 11.63
C ILE A 175 -4.78 2.76 12.97
N LEU A 176 -4.24 3.98 13.10
CA LEU A 176 -4.20 4.68 14.40
C LEU A 176 -5.30 5.71 14.57
N TRP A 177 -6.01 6.08 13.50
CA TRP A 177 -6.99 7.16 13.56
C TRP A 177 -8.06 6.95 14.62
N ASP A 178 -8.66 5.79 14.66
CA ASP A 178 -9.72 5.47 15.63
C ASP A 178 -9.19 5.47 17.06
N ARG A 179 -7.94 5.02 17.25
CA ARG A 179 -7.27 5.07 18.55
C ARG A 179 -6.96 6.48 19.01
N ILE A 180 -6.55 7.36 18.10
CA ILE A 180 -6.33 8.78 18.41
C ILE A 180 -7.66 9.43 18.82
N GLN A 181 -8.74 9.14 18.14
CA GLN A 181 -10.08 9.64 18.50
C GLN A 181 -10.53 9.12 19.86
N GLU A 182 -10.32 7.83 20.15
CA GLU A 182 -10.62 7.25 21.46
C GLU A 182 -9.84 7.94 22.59
N ILE A 183 -8.56 8.16 22.40
CA ILE A 183 -7.71 8.87 23.38
C ILE A 183 -8.24 10.30 23.60
N GLN A 184 -8.53 11.03 22.52
CA GLN A 184 -9.05 12.38 22.61
C GLN A 184 -10.40 12.44 23.35
N ASN A 185 -11.33 11.53 23.05
CA ASN A 185 -12.60 11.45 23.72
C ASN A 185 -12.45 11.17 25.22
N LYS A 186 -11.62 10.22 25.60
CA LYS A 186 -11.33 9.92 27.01
C LYS A 186 -10.68 11.09 27.74
N LEU A 187 -9.77 11.84 27.09
CA LEU A 187 -9.16 13.04 27.68
C LEU A 187 -10.23 14.14 27.92
N ILE A 188 -11.16 14.31 27.00
CA ILE A 188 -12.25 15.27 27.14
C ILE A 188 -13.19 14.85 28.28
N GLU A 189 -13.61 13.59 28.32
CA GLU A 189 -14.51 13.06 29.33
C GLU A 189 -13.95 13.13 30.77
N ARG A 190 -12.63 12.90 30.92
CA ARG A 190 -11.95 12.87 32.23
C ARG A 190 -11.54 14.27 32.73
N GLY A 191 -11.59 15.27 31.85
CA GLY A 191 -11.31 16.67 32.21
C GLY A 191 -9.82 17.06 32.17
N SER A 192 -9.54 18.32 32.44
CA SER A 192 -8.26 18.97 32.22
C SER A 192 -7.08 18.40 33.00
N ASN A 193 -7.32 17.66 34.05
CA ASN A 193 -6.26 17.04 34.88
C ASN A 193 -5.88 15.63 34.43
N TYR A 194 -6.62 15.05 33.47
CA TYR A 194 -6.32 13.73 32.95
C TYR A 194 -5.46 13.86 31.70
N THR A 195 -4.31 13.20 31.70
CA THR A 195 -3.30 13.32 30.65
C THR A 195 -3.22 12.04 29.80
N ILE A 196 -2.54 12.14 28.64
CA ILE A 196 -2.21 10.97 27.83
C ILE A 196 -1.42 9.92 28.65
N CYS A 197 -0.56 10.37 29.57
CA CYS A 197 0.17 9.45 30.46
C CYS A 197 -0.77 8.70 31.41
N ASP A 198 -1.84 9.37 31.87
CA ASP A 198 -2.82 8.71 32.74
C ASP A 198 -3.69 7.74 31.94
N TYR A 199 -4.11 8.12 30.74
CA TYR A 199 -4.75 7.20 29.80
C TYR A 199 -3.90 5.94 29.56
N LEU A 200 -2.62 6.12 29.26
CA LEU A 200 -1.69 5.02 29.03
C LEU A 200 -1.46 4.15 30.28
N LYS A 201 -1.56 4.70 31.49
CA LYS A 201 -1.49 3.94 32.73
C LYS A 201 -2.76 3.13 32.98
N ASP A 202 -3.92 3.72 32.73
CA ASP A 202 -5.22 3.04 32.88
C ASP A 202 -5.36 1.84 31.93
N GLU A 203 -4.87 2.01 30.70
CA GLU A 203 -4.85 0.96 29.66
C GLU A 203 -3.67 -0.03 29.83
N ALA A 204 -2.84 0.14 30.88
CA ALA A 204 -1.61 -0.63 31.09
C ALA A 204 -1.79 -2.14 31.21
N LYS A 205 -3.00 -2.62 31.39
CA LYS A 205 -3.31 -4.04 31.52
C LYS A 205 -3.25 -4.79 30.20
N GLU A 206 -3.24 -4.08 29.06
CA GLU A 206 -3.21 -4.67 27.72
C GLU A 206 -1.84 -4.46 27.07
N ASP A 207 -0.85 -5.15 27.60
CA ASP A 207 0.57 -5.03 27.20
C ASP A 207 0.86 -5.42 25.75
N GLU A 208 -0.11 -6.02 25.06
CA GLU A 208 0.03 -6.48 23.67
C GLU A 208 -0.54 -5.53 22.62
N THR A 209 -1.18 -4.44 23.05
CA THR A 209 -1.74 -3.42 22.15
C THR A 209 -0.69 -2.40 21.70
N LEU A 210 -1.01 -1.62 20.65
CA LEU A 210 -0.17 -0.51 20.19
C LEU A 210 0.16 0.49 21.33
N ILE A 211 -0.79 0.69 22.26
CA ILE A 211 -0.61 1.54 23.44
C ILE A 211 0.47 0.97 24.36
N GLY A 212 0.49 -0.32 24.59
CA GLY A 212 1.56 -1.00 25.33
C GLY A 212 2.94 -0.81 24.71
N LEU A 213 3.02 -0.72 23.36
CA LEU A 213 4.29 -0.44 22.66
C LEU A 213 4.81 0.96 22.87
N ILE A 214 3.95 1.92 22.62
CA ILE A 214 4.30 3.33 22.77
C ILE A 214 4.88 3.53 24.17
N ARG A 215 4.27 2.90 25.14
CA ARG A 215 4.69 2.95 26.54
C ARG A 215 6.06 2.35 26.83
N ARG A 216 6.41 1.23 26.19
CA ARG A 216 7.74 0.59 26.37
C ARG A 216 8.87 1.40 25.73
N LYS A 217 8.58 2.23 24.74
CA LYS A 217 9.56 3.07 24.05
C LYS A 217 9.78 4.44 24.70
N VAL A 218 8.88 4.88 25.57
CA VAL A 218 8.97 6.18 26.28
C VAL A 218 9.65 6.03 27.64
N LYS A 219 10.01 4.82 28.07
CA LYS A 219 10.92 4.54 29.18
C LYS A 219 12.35 4.40 28.67
#